data_e74b90d42bb321df990e9dd0e75b1b77
#
_entry.id   e74b90d42bb321df990e9dd0e75b1b77
#
_cell.length_a   1.000
_cell.length_b   1.000
_cell.length_c   1.000
_cell.angle_alpha   90.00
_cell.angle_beta   90.00
_cell.angle_gamma   90.00
#
_symmetry.space_group_name_H-M   'P 1'
#
loop_
_entity.id
_entity.type
_entity.pdbx_description
1 polymer ?
#
loop_
_entity_poly.entity_id
_entity_poly.type
_entity_poly.pdbx_seq_one_letter_code
_entity_poly.pdbx_strand_id
1 'polypeptide(L)'
;MTEKAPFLIFGADRPGRFLVTCDHATNRVPEELGGDLGISEADMQRHIAYDIGARGVTRELARLLNSPSIETDFSRLVIDPNRGETDPTLVMKLYDGTIIAGNRNADAAEVERRLNAYHRPYHMAYEALAAQRDNVVICAVHSFTPQLKTRPPRPWQIGILSAYDRRFTDPFIKALEASPTLKAEVEQRGERLVIGDNEPYDGHLPGDAIDIHALKHGRLNLLIELRSDLIETEADQLRWAGLLAPILTETLKTTGL
;
A
#
# COMPACT_ATOMS: atom_id res chain seq x y z
N MET A 1 11.96 28.82 0.88
CA MET A 1 10.87 27.96 1.41
C MET A 1 11.42 26.57 1.45
N THR A 2 11.46 25.92 2.62
CA THR A 2 11.84 24.50 2.70
C THR A 2 10.77 23.72 1.97
N GLU A 3 11.14 23.04 0.91
CA GLU A 3 10.25 22.15 0.14
C GLU A 3 9.69 21.09 1.11
N LYS A 4 8.36 20.95 1.14
CA LYS A 4 7.71 19.98 2.02
C LYS A 4 8.07 18.57 1.53
N ALA A 5 8.52 17.69 2.43
CA ALA A 5 8.83 16.32 2.06
C ALA A 5 7.61 15.64 1.39
N PRO A 6 7.83 14.83 0.33
CA PRO A 6 6.75 14.16 -0.39
C PRO A 6 6.22 12.92 0.35
N PHE A 7 6.51 12.80 1.64
CA PHE A 7 6.09 11.70 2.50
C PHE A 7 5.87 12.16 3.93
N LEU A 8 5.18 11.35 4.71
CA LEU A 8 4.97 11.53 6.14
C LEU A 8 5.43 10.28 6.89
N ILE A 9 6.07 10.50 8.05
CA ILE A 9 6.53 9.44 8.95
C ILE A 9 5.83 9.63 10.30
N PHE A 10 5.34 8.54 10.87
CA PHE A 10 4.73 8.52 12.20
C PHE A 10 5.40 7.48 13.08
N GLY A 11 5.66 7.85 14.35
CA GLY A 11 6.21 6.95 15.33
C GLY A 11 7.59 6.38 14.95
N ALA A 12 8.48 7.19 14.39
CA ALA A 12 9.83 6.75 14.00
C ALA A 12 10.62 6.13 15.17
N ASP A 13 10.33 6.58 16.39
CA ASP A 13 10.93 6.13 17.65
C ASP A 13 10.28 4.89 18.27
N ARG A 14 9.18 4.40 17.72
CA ARG A 14 8.49 3.21 18.22
C ARG A 14 9.36 1.95 18.04
N PRO A 15 9.45 1.08 19.05
CA PRO A 15 10.37 -0.06 19.06
C PRO A 15 9.84 -1.30 18.34
N GLY A 16 8.62 -1.29 17.83
CA GLY A 16 8.02 -2.44 17.18
C GLY A 16 8.79 -2.88 15.93
N ARG A 17 8.74 -4.18 15.64
CA ARG A 17 9.49 -4.80 14.54
C ARG A 17 8.93 -4.53 13.16
N PHE A 18 7.66 -4.11 13.06
CA PHE A 18 7.07 -3.80 11.77
C PHE A 18 7.51 -2.41 11.28
N LEU A 19 7.64 -2.27 9.98
CA LEU A 19 7.56 -0.99 9.29
C LEU A 19 6.30 -1.04 8.41
N VAL A 20 5.27 -0.28 8.81
CA VAL A 20 3.99 -0.27 8.09
C VAL A 20 4.03 0.83 7.05
N THR A 21 3.76 0.50 5.78
CA THR A 21 3.92 1.45 4.67
C THR A 21 2.64 1.60 3.87
N CYS A 22 2.46 2.78 3.28
CA CYS A 22 1.35 3.05 2.36
C CYS A 22 1.87 3.86 1.17
N ASP A 23 2.14 3.17 0.07
CA ASP A 23 2.69 3.77 -1.14
C ASP A 23 1.68 4.65 -1.88
N HIS A 24 0.40 4.40 -1.71
CA HIS A 24 -0.70 5.10 -2.38
C HIS A 24 -1.65 5.78 -1.39
N ALA A 25 -1.09 6.53 -0.43
CA ALA A 25 -1.82 7.02 0.74
C ALA A 25 -2.79 8.17 0.48
N THR A 26 -2.64 8.90 -0.63
CA THR A 26 -3.43 10.11 -0.92
C THR A 26 -3.60 10.35 -2.41
N ASN A 27 -4.67 11.06 -2.76
CA ASN A 27 -4.92 11.55 -4.11
C ASN A 27 -4.37 12.97 -4.35
N ARG A 28 -3.57 13.52 -3.44
CA ARG A 28 -3.03 14.87 -3.57
C ARG A 28 -2.11 15.00 -4.79
N VAL A 29 -2.39 15.97 -5.63
CA VAL A 29 -1.51 16.39 -6.72
C VAL A 29 -0.89 17.72 -6.33
N PRO A 30 0.44 17.88 -6.39
CA PRO A 30 1.10 19.15 -6.14
C PRO A 30 0.67 20.25 -7.13
N GLU A 31 0.65 21.50 -6.66
CA GLU A 31 0.18 22.63 -7.47
C GLU A 31 1.04 22.88 -8.71
N GLU A 32 2.34 22.60 -8.64
CA GLU A 32 3.25 22.67 -9.79
C GLU A 32 2.92 21.69 -10.92
N LEU A 33 2.05 20.72 -10.64
CA LEU A 33 1.48 19.78 -11.62
C LEU A 33 0.00 20.06 -11.93
N GLY A 34 -0.47 21.27 -11.60
CA GLY A 34 -1.83 21.73 -11.88
C GLY A 34 -2.86 21.33 -10.83
N GLY A 35 -2.45 20.71 -9.72
CA GLY A 35 -3.35 20.35 -8.61
C GLY A 35 -4.29 19.16 -8.86
N ASP A 36 -4.54 18.80 -10.11
CA ASP A 36 -5.51 17.75 -10.48
C ASP A 36 -5.06 16.87 -11.68
N LEU A 37 -3.91 17.17 -12.30
CA LEU A 37 -3.42 16.51 -13.53
C LEU A 37 -4.43 16.57 -14.70
N GLY A 38 -5.35 17.52 -14.68
CA GLY A 38 -6.36 17.72 -15.73
C GLY A 38 -7.41 16.59 -15.79
N ILE A 39 -7.69 15.95 -14.66
CA ILE A 39 -8.79 14.96 -14.51
C ILE A 39 -9.86 15.48 -13.55
N SER A 40 -11.05 14.92 -13.62
CA SER A 40 -12.18 15.36 -12.80
C SER A 40 -11.97 15.08 -11.31
N GLU A 41 -12.58 15.87 -10.44
CA GLU A 41 -12.61 15.62 -9.00
C GLU A 41 -13.19 14.22 -8.69
N ALA A 42 -14.23 13.81 -9.42
CA ALA A 42 -14.80 12.48 -9.26
C ALA A 42 -13.81 11.36 -9.60
N ASP A 43 -12.97 11.52 -10.62
CA ASP A 43 -11.92 10.56 -10.95
C ASP A 43 -10.77 10.58 -9.91
N MET A 44 -10.46 11.76 -9.34
CA MET A 44 -9.49 11.88 -8.24
C MET A 44 -9.91 11.18 -6.95
N GLN A 45 -11.21 10.90 -6.75
CA GLN A 45 -11.73 10.12 -5.62
C GLN A 45 -11.76 8.61 -5.89
N ARG A 46 -11.33 8.16 -7.07
CA ARG A 46 -11.31 6.74 -7.41
C ARG A 46 -9.99 6.08 -7.07
N HIS A 47 -10.01 4.75 -7.01
CA HIS A 47 -8.84 3.87 -6.84
C HIS A 47 -7.70 4.10 -7.84
N ILE A 48 -7.94 4.83 -8.93
CA ILE A 48 -6.89 5.18 -9.89
C ILE A 48 -5.90 6.19 -9.33
N ALA A 49 -6.35 7.06 -8.40
CA ALA A 49 -5.55 8.14 -7.83
C ALA A 49 -4.85 7.76 -6.53
N TYR A 50 -5.45 6.89 -5.72
CA TYR A 50 -4.94 6.44 -4.42
C TYR A 50 -5.67 5.17 -3.96
N ASP A 51 -5.16 4.52 -2.94
CA ASP A 51 -5.77 3.35 -2.33
C ASP A 51 -6.71 3.79 -1.21
N ILE A 52 -8.03 3.75 -1.50
CA ILE A 52 -9.08 4.26 -0.61
C ILE A 52 -9.03 3.53 0.73
N GLY A 53 -8.93 4.28 1.83
CA GLY A 53 -8.89 3.77 3.20
C GLY A 53 -7.55 3.21 3.67
N ALA A 54 -6.63 2.85 2.77
CA ALA A 54 -5.35 2.23 3.14
C ALA A 54 -4.51 3.08 4.11
N ARG A 55 -4.52 4.41 3.94
CA ARG A 55 -3.83 5.36 4.82
C ARG A 55 -4.25 5.23 6.28
N GLY A 56 -5.57 5.19 6.55
CA GLY A 56 -6.08 5.09 7.91
C GLY A 56 -5.76 3.75 8.56
N VAL A 57 -5.89 2.65 7.78
CA VAL A 57 -5.47 1.32 8.23
C VAL A 57 -3.98 1.29 8.56
N THR A 58 -3.12 1.85 7.71
CA THR A 58 -1.66 1.93 7.92
C THR A 58 -1.31 2.60 9.25
N ARG A 59 -1.89 3.78 9.50
CA ARG A 59 -1.63 4.56 10.71
C ARG A 59 -2.07 3.81 11.98
N GLU A 60 -3.25 3.22 11.94
CA GLU A 60 -3.78 2.47 13.08
C GLU A 60 -3.03 1.15 13.30
N LEU A 61 -2.70 0.39 12.25
CA LEU A 61 -1.85 -0.78 12.37
C LEU A 61 -0.50 -0.45 13.00
N ALA A 62 0.17 0.60 12.52
CA ALA A 62 1.44 1.03 13.09
C ALA A 62 1.33 1.40 14.57
N ARG A 63 0.22 2.06 14.97
CA ARG A 63 -0.07 2.38 16.36
C ARG A 63 -0.26 1.12 17.21
N LEU A 64 -1.09 0.18 16.76
CA LEU A 64 -1.40 -1.07 17.48
C LEU A 64 -0.19 -1.99 17.57
N LEU A 65 0.65 -2.04 16.54
CA LEU A 65 1.89 -2.81 16.50
C LEU A 65 3.06 -2.09 17.20
N ASN A 66 2.83 -0.91 17.78
CA ASN A 66 3.85 -0.04 18.37
C ASN A 66 5.08 0.13 17.45
N SER A 67 4.82 0.32 16.17
CA SER A 67 5.79 0.32 15.08
C SER A 67 5.73 1.63 14.28
N PRO A 68 6.79 2.04 13.57
CA PRO A 68 6.73 3.20 12.69
C PRO A 68 5.88 2.93 11.46
N SER A 69 5.43 4.02 10.85
CA SER A 69 4.89 4.00 9.49
C SER A 69 5.47 5.10 8.63
N ILE A 70 5.47 4.85 7.32
CA ILE A 70 5.74 5.84 6.28
C ILE A 70 4.64 5.78 5.23
N GLU A 71 4.23 6.95 4.76
CA GLU A 71 3.20 7.09 3.74
C GLU A 71 3.57 8.19 2.74
N THR A 72 3.17 8.06 1.48
CA THR A 72 3.32 9.11 0.48
C THR A 72 2.39 10.30 0.77
N ASP A 73 2.82 11.51 0.38
CA ASP A 73 1.99 12.72 0.41
C ASP A 73 1.71 13.24 -1.02
N PHE A 74 1.61 12.32 -1.97
CA PHE A 74 1.25 12.59 -3.37
C PHE A 74 0.50 11.39 -3.97
N SER A 75 -0.34 11.68 -4.99
CA SER A 75 -1.07 10.66 -5.73
C SER A 75 -0.15 9.79 -6.59
N ARG A 76 -0.46 8.49 -6.69
CA ARG A 76 0.21 7.58 -7.64
C ARG A 76 0.15 8.04 -9.10
N LEU A 77 -0.78 8.92 -9.43
CA LEU A 77 -0.87 9.52 -10.77
C LEU A 77 0.22 10.55 -11.04
N VAL A 78 0.84 11.12 -10.01
CA VAL A 78 2.01 12.00 -10.14
C VAL A 78 3.19 11.18 -10.64
N ILE A 79 3.51 10.16 -9.90
CA ILE A 79 4.49 9.11 -10.20
C ILE A 79 4.18 7.95 -9.26
N ASP A 80 4.16 6.71 -9.74
CA ASP A 80 3.78 5.58 -8.89
C ASP A 80 4.99 5.07 -8.08
N PRO A 81 5.02 5.27 -6.73
CA PRO A 81 6.14 4.83 -5.90
C PRO A 81 6.22 3.31 -5.77
N ASN A 82 5.14 2.59 -6.12
CA ASN A 82 5.15 1.14 -6.15
C ASN A 82 5.44 0.59 -7.57
N ARG A 83 6.29 1.31 -8.31
CA ARG A 83 6.80 0.91 -9.64
C ARG A 83 8.30 1.19 -9.72
N GLY A 84 9.01 0.31 -10.41
CA GLY A 84 10.44 0.54 -10.73
C GLY A 84 10.63 1.76 -11.64
N GLU A 85 11.79 2.42 -11.55
CA GLU A 85 12.08 3.64 -12.33
C GLU A 85 12.00 3.44 -13.86
N THR A 86 12.09 2.21 -14.34
CA THR A 86 11.99 1.86 -15.76
C THR A 86 10.64 1.27 -16.15
N ASP A 87 9.70 1.14 -15.24
CA ASP A 87 8.38 0.59 -15.51
C ASP A 87 7.58 1.55 -16.42
N PRO A 88 7.00 1.08 -17.52
CA PRO A 88 6.22 1.91 -18.43
C PRO A 88 4.96 2.51 -17.79
N THR A 89 4.52 1.99 -16.65
CA THR A 89 3.38 2.48 -15.88
C THR A 89 3.78 3.39 -14.71
N LEU A 90 5.07 3.72 -14.57
CA LEU A 90 5.58 4.64 -13.54
C LEU A 90 4.87 6.00 -13.55
N VAL A 91 4.64 6.58 -14.73
CA VAL A 91 3.83 7.79 -14.94
C VAL A 91 2.66 7.44 -15.85
N MET A 92 1.56 7.05 -15.24
CA MET A 92 0.39 6.49 -15.89
C MET A 92 -0.31 7.54 -16.78
N LYS A 93 -0.56 7.21 -18.05
CA LYS A 93 -1.25 8.08 -19.03
C LYS A 93 -2.72 7.69 -19.24
N LEU A 94 -3.07 6.45 -18.93
CA LEU A 94 -4.42 5.88 -18.98
C LEU A 94 -4.59 4.87 -17.86
N TYR A 95 -5.64 5.01 -17.05
CA TYR A 95 -5.91 4.05 -15.99
C TYR A 95 -7.43 3.82 -15.85
N ASP A 96 -7.84 2.55 -15.87
CA ASP A 96 -9.24 2.09 -15.75
C ASP A 96 -10.22 2.98 -16.54
N GLY A 97 -9.89 3.23 -17.81
CA GLY A 97 -10.70 4.00 -18.75
C GLY A 97 -10.61 5.53 -18.60
N THR A 98 -9.79 6.06 -17.71
CA THR A 98 -9.58 7.51 -17.54
C THR A 98 -8.23 7.92 -18.12
N ILE A 99 -8.24 8.90 -19.04
CA ILE A 99 -7.01 9.51 -19.60
C ILE A 99 -6.51 10.55 -18.59
N ILE A 100 -5.23 10.42 -18.19
CA ILE A 100 -4.57 11.38 -17.30
C ILE A 100 -3.95 12.48 -18.16
N ALA A 101 -4.69 13.58 -18.34
CA ALA A 101 -4.34 14.62 -19.30
C ALA A 101 -2.98 15.27 -19.00
N GLY A 102 -2.67 15.55 -17.72
CA GLY A 102 -1.40 16.12 -17.29
C GLY A 102 -0.17 15.23 -17.51
N ASN A 103 -0.40 13.92 -17.73
CA ASN A 103 0.68 12.97 -17.99
C ASN A 103 0.88 12.68 -19.50
N ARG A 104 -0.04 13.15 -20.35
CA ARG A 104 0.00 12.83 -21.80
C ARG A 104 1.34 13.15 -22.43
N ASN A 105 1.89 14.31 -22.11
CA ASN A 105 3.12 14.85 -22.69
C ASN A 105 4.34 14.69 -21.77
N ALA A 106 4.24 13.93 -20.68
CA ALA A 106 5.38 13.66 -19.84
C ALA A 106 6.46 12.90 -20.64
N ASP A 107 7.55 13.61 -20.92
CA ASP A 107 8.75 13.09 -21.56
C ASP A 107 9.77 12.58 -20.52
N ALA A 108 10.92 12.11 -20.97
CA ALA A 108 11.96 11.58 -20.08
C ALA A 108 12.48 12.65 -19.10
N ALA A 109 12.52 13.93 -19.49
CA ALA A 109 12.97 15.00 -18.59
C ALA A 109 11.95 15.25 -17.47
N GLU A 110 10.65 15.24 -17.78
CA GLU A 110 9.58 15.38 -16.79
C GLU A 110 9.51 14.15 -15.87
N VAL A 111 9.68 12.94 -16.40
CA VAL A 111 9.76 11.72 -15.58
C VAL A 111 10.94 11.82 -14.58
N GLU A 112 12.13 12.20 -15.06
CA GLU A 112 13.31 12.37 -14.21
C GLU A 112 13.12 13.46 -13.15
N ARG A 113 12.45 14.55 -13.49
CA ARG A 113 12.08 15.59 -12.52
C ARG A 113 11.18 15.03 -11.41
N ARG A 114 10.16 14.23 -11.75
CA ARG A 114 9.27 13.62 -10.76
C ARG A 114 9.96 12.52 -9.95
N LEU A 115 10.86 11.75 -10.55
CA LEU A 115 11.70 10.81 -9.81
C LEU A 115 12.47 11.52 -8.70
N ASN A 116 13.13 12.65 -9.03
CA ASN A 116 13.92 13.41 -8.07
C ASN A 116 13.09 14.14 -7.02
N ALA A 117 11.88 14.63 -7.38
CA ALA A 117 11.05 15.40 -6.46
C ALA A 117 10.20 14.51 -5.51
N TYR A 118 9.80 13.31 -5.93
CA TYR A 118 8.81 12.50 -5.21
C TYR A 118 9.27 11.07 -4.94
N HIS A 119 9.62 10.32 -5.97
CA HIS A 119 9.87 8.87 -5.90
C HIS A 119 11.13 8.57 -5.08
N ARG A 120 12.28 9.07 -5.51
CA ARG A 120 13.56 8.82 -4.83
C ARG A 120 13.60 9.31 -3.38
N PRO A 121 13.11 10.51 -3.03
CA PRO A 121 13.05 10.95 -1.64
C PRO A 121 12.20 10.04 -0.75
N TYR A 122 11.06 9.54 -1.25
CA TYR A 122 10.24 8.58 -0.54
C TYR A 122 11.01 7.28 -0.28
N HIS A 123 11.61 6.68 -1.31
CA HIS A 123 12.38 5.44 -1.19
C HIS A 123 13.61 5.59 -0.30
N MET A 124 14.30 6.73 -0.33
CA MET A 124 15.42 7.01 0.57
C MET A 124 14.97 7.05 2.05
N ALA A 125 13.84 7.69 2.34
CA ALA A 125 13.28 7.74 3.68
C ALA A 125 12.77 6.37 4.14
N TYR A 126 12.15 5.60 3.26
CA TYR A 126 11.71 4.24 3.52
C TYR A 126 12.89 3.34 3.90
N GLU A 127 13.96 3.34 3.10
CA GLU A 127 15.16 2.55 3.39
C GLU A 127 15.82 2.97 4.69
N ALA A 128 15.92 4.28 4.95
CA ALA A 128 16.48 4.77 6.20
C ALA A 128 15.72 4.29 7.44
N LEU A 129 14.38 4.18 7.38
CA LEU A 129 13.57 3.62 8.46
C LEU A 129 13.73 2.11 8.58
N ALA A 130 13.78 1.40 7.45
CA ALA A 130 13.96 -0.05 7.45
C ALA A 130 15.31 -0.46 8.02
N ALA A 131 16.37 0.26 7.65
CA ALA A 131 17.76 -0.01 8.08
C ALA A 131 18.00 0.26 9.58
N GLN A 132 17.10 0.95 10.28
CA GLN A 132 17.23 1.18 11.72
C GLN A 132 16.91 -0.06 12.58
N ARG A 133 16.45 -1.16 11.97
CA ARG A 133 15.97 -2.36 12.67
C ARG A 133 16.57 -3.62 12.05
N ASP A 134 17.34 -4.36 12.83
CA ASP A 134 18.04 -5.56 12.34
C ASP A 134 17.10 -6.65 11.83
N ASN A 135 15.90 -6.76 12.40
CA ASN A 135 14.91 -7.80 12.08
C ASN A 135 13.56 -7.18 11.68
N VAL A 136 13.57 -6.15 10.84
CA VAL A 136 12.35 -5.50 10.39
C VAL A 136 11.45 -6.45 9.59
N VAL A 137 10.15 -6.33 9.81
CA VAL A 137 9.10 -6.92 8.96
C VAL A 137 8.43 -5.79 8.19
N ILE A 138 8.59 -5.74 6.90
CA ILE A 138 7.92 -4.77 6.05
C ILE A 138 6.49 -5.21 5.82
N CYS A 139 5.54 -4.35 6.20
CA CYS A 139 4.10 -4.56 6.06
C CYS A 139 3.53 -3.45 5.18
N ALA A 140 3.45 -3.69 3.88
CA ALA A 140 2.84 -2.76 2.95
C ALA A 140 1.31 -2.91 2.98
N VAL A 141 0.60 -1.79 3.07
CA VAL A 141 -0.87 -1.74 3.13
C VAL A 141 -1.39 -1.03 1.91
N HIS A 142 -2.18 -1.73 1.15
CA HIS A 142 -2.86 -1.28 -0.05
C HIS A 142 -4.37 -1.52 0.02
N SER A 143 -5.11 -1.02 -0.93
CA SER A 143 -6.50 -1.39 -1.13
C SER A 143 -6.85 -1.50 -2.61
N PHE A 144 -7.76 -2.41 -2.91
CA PHE A 144 -8.24 -2.64 -4.27
C PHE A 144 -9.74 -2.39 -4.39
N THR A 145 -10.18 -1.91 -5.56
CA THR A 145 -11.62 -1.73 -5.85
C THR A 145 -12.34 -3.07 -5.89
N PRO A 146 -13.57 -3.17 -5.34
CA PRO A 146 -14.37 -4.39 -5.42
C PRO A 146 -14.69 -4.82 -6.84
N GLN A 147 -14.64 -3.89 -7.80
CA GLN A 147 -14.90 -4.17 -9.20
C GLN A 147 -14.21 -3.16 -10.11
N LEU A 148 -13.49 -3.63 -11.12
CA LEU A 148 -13.02 -2.78 -12.22
C LEU A 148 -14.14 -2.57 -13.25
N LYS A 149 -14.07 -1.46 -14.00
CA LYS A 149 -15.01 -1.22 -15.09
C LYS A 149 -15.03 -2.41 -16.05
N THR A 150 -16.21 -2.87 -16.40
CA THR A 150 -16.44 -4.00 -17.34
C THR A 150 -15.90 -5.37 -16.91
N ARG A 151 -15.49 -5.53 -15.65
CA ARG A 151 -15.03 -6.82 -15.10
C ARG A 151 -16.03 -7.36 -14.06
N PRO A 152 -16.04 -8.68 -13.79
CA PRO A 152 -16.84 -9.24 -12.70
C PRO A 152 -16.38 -8.69 -11.35
N PRO A 153 -17.27 -8.71 -10.32
CA PRO A 153 -16.89 -8.40 -8.94
C PRO A 153 -15.76 -9.31 -8.44
N ARG A 154 -14.90 -8.76 -7.61
CA ARG A 154 -13.78 -9.46 -6.98
C ARG A 154 -14.26 -10.11 -5.68
N PRO A 155 -14.06 -11.42 -5.49
CA PRO A 155 -14.62 -12.16 -4.35
C PRO A 155 -13.83 -11.98 -3.05
N TRP A 156 -12.56 -11.56 -3.15
CA TRP A 156 -11.65 -11.47 -2.00
C TRP A 156 -11.96 -10.25 -1.13
N GLN A 157 -11.97 -10.44 0.19
CA GLN A 157 -11.97 -9.32 1.15
C GLN A 157 -10.54 -8.86 1.44
N ILE A 158 -9.60 -9.81 1.46
CA ILE A 158 -8.19 -9.57 1.70
C ILE A 158 -7.39 -10.29 0.61
N GLY A 159 -6.48 -9.59 -0.04
CA GLY A 159 -5.42 -10.17 -0.84
C GLY A 159 -4.10 -10.11 -0.05
N ILE A 160 -3.30 -11.15 -0.15
CA ILE A 160 -1.93 -11.16 0.37
C ILE A 160 -1.01 -11.43 -0.80
N LEU A 161 -0.17 -10.43 -1.10
CA LEU A 161 0.75 -10.52 -2.21
C LEU A 161 2.17 -10.79 -1.71
N SER A 162 2.86 -11.70 -2.36
CA SER A 162 4.25 -12.03 -2.08
C SER A 162 4.95 -12.59 -3.31
N ALA A 163 6.25 -12.32 -3.40
CA ALA A 163 7.12 -12.94 -4.38
C ALA A 163 7.60 -14.32 -3.88
N TYR A 164 8.89 -14.60 -4.05
CA TYR A 164 9.49 -15.89 -3.64
C TYR A 164 9.72 -16.01 -2.12
N ASP A 165 9.78 -14.92 -1.36
CA ASP A 165 9.95 -14.97 0.10
C ASP A 165 8.59 -15.08 0.79
N ARG A 166 8.24 -16.29 1.17
CA ARG A 166 6.96 -16.61 1.79
C ARG A 166 7.06 -16.95 3.28
N ARG A 167 8.24 -16.71 3.89
CA ARG A 167 8.50 -17.08 5.29
C ARG A 167 7.46 -16.52 6.26
N PHE A 168 7.04 -15.27 6.07
CA PHE A 168 6.00 -14.63 6.88
C PHE A 168 4.61 -14.78 6.27
N THR A 169 4.51 -14.73 4.96
CA THR A 169 3.24 -14.70 4.21
C THR A 169 2.42 -15.99 4.36
N ASP A 170 3.05 -17.17 4.19
CA ASP A 170 2.34 -18.44 4.31
C ASP A 170 1.71 -18.69 5.70
N PRO A 171 2.43 -18.50 6.82
CA PRO A 171 1.80 -18.61 8.13
C PRO A 171 0.75 -17.53 8.39
N PHE A 172 0.93 -16.32 7.84
CA PHE A 172 -0.06 -15.25 7.99
C PHE A 172 -1.36 -15.56 7.24
N ILE A 173 -1.31 -16.05 6.00
CA ILE A 173 -2.50 -16.49 5.25
C ILE A 173 -3.28 -17.55 6.04
N LYS A 174 -2.59 -18.57 6.56
CA LYS A 174 -3.22 -19.63 7.39
C LYS A 174 -3.89 -19.05 8.65
N ALA A 175 -3.24 -18.06 9.29
CA ALA A 175 -3.80 -17.39 10.46
C ALA A 175 -5.05 -16.56 10.13
N LEU A 176 -5.06 -15.85 8.98
CA LEU A 176 -6.23 -15.13 8.48
C LEU A 176 -7.39 -16.08 8.22
N GLU A 177 -7.16 -17.18 7.50
CA GLU A 177 -8.17 -18.20 7.18
C GLU A 177 -8.73 -18.88 8.44
N ALA A 178 -7.91 -19.05 9.46
CA ALA A 178 -8.30 -19.66 10.74
C ALA A 178 -9.06 -18.68 11.66
N SER A 179 -8.96 -17.36 11.42
CA SER A 179 -9.47 -16.33 12.34
C SER A 179 -11.01 -16.34 12.47
N PRO A 180 -11.57 -16.63 13.66
CA PRO A 180 -13.02 -16.57 13.86
C PRO A 180 -13.55 -15.14 13.86
N THR A 181 -12.75 -14.18 14.29
CA THR A 181 -13.14 -12.76 14.32
C THR A 181 -13.27 -12.17 12.93
N LEU A 182 -12.34 -12.49 12.02
CA LEU A 182 -12.45 -12.08 10.61
C LEU A 182 -13.65 -12.74 9.91
N LYS A 183 -13.90 -14.02 10.17
CA LYS A 183 -15.08 -14.71 9.63
C LYS A 183 -16.36 -14.04 10.09
N ALA A 184 -16.49 -13.78 11.38
CA ALA A 184 -17.66 -13.11 11.94
C ALA A 184 -17.86 -11.69 11.37
N GLU A 185 -16.79 -10.92 11.16
CA GLU A 185 -16.86 -9.58 10.56
C GLU A 185 -17.42 -9.63 9.14
N VAL A 186 -16.95 -10.56 8.33
CA VAL A 186 -17.38 -10.70 6.93
C VAL A 186 -18.81 -11.27 6.85
N GLU A 187 -19.16 -12.22 7.73
CA GLU A 187 -20.51 -12.81 7.82
C GLU A 187 -21.58 -11.78 8.17
N GLN A 188 -21.26 -10.77 8.99
CA GLN A 188 -22.19 -9.65 9.29
C GLN A 188 -22.57 -8.86 8.03
N ARG A 189 -21.79 -8.92 6.98
CA ARG A 189 -22.04 -8.29 5.67
C ARG A 189 -22.78 -9.24 4.71
N GLY A 190 -23.12 -10.45 5.15
CA GLY A 190 -23.71 -11.49 4.31
C GLY A 190 -22.74 -12.15 3.35
N GLU A 191 -21.44 -12.01 3.57
CA GLU A 191 -20.39 -12.57 2.74
C GLU A 191 -19.68 -13.74 3.46
N ARG A 192 -18.93 -14.54 2.71
CA ARG A 192 -17.99 -15.53 3.25
C ARG A 192 -16.57 -15.00 3.09
N LEU A 193 -15.74 -15.17 4.11
CA LEU A 193 -14.32 -14.78 4.06
C LEU A 193 -13.59 -15.55 2.95
N VAL A 194 -12.98 -14.81 2.03
CA VAL A 194 -12.11 -15.33 0.97
C VAL A 194 -10.81 -14.55 0.99
N ILE A 195 -9.71 -15.25 1.26
CA ILE A 195 -8.36 -14.69 1.22
C ILE A 195 -7.77 -14.99 -0.17
N GLY A 196 -7.26 -13.96 -0.83
CA GLY A 196 -6.53 -14.08 -2.08
C GLY A 196 -5.04 -14.31 -1.82
N ASP A 197 -4.46 -15.38 -2.35
CA ASP A 197 -3.00 -15.58 -2.36
C ASP A 197 -2.49 -15.18 -3.75
N ASN A 198 -1.77 -14.06 -3.82
CA ASN A 198 -1.43 -13.37 -5.06
C ASN A 198 -2.68 -13.07 -5.93
N GLU A 199 -3.73 -12.60 -5.25
CA GLU A 199 -4.97 -12.14 -5.83
C GLU A 199 -5.42 -10.84 -5.12
N PRO A 200 -5.93 -9.85 -5.82
CA PRO A 200 -6.23 -9.80 -7.27
C PRO A 200 -5.05 -9.42 -8.17
N TYR A 201 -3.83 -9.35 -7.65
CA TYR A 201 -2.63 -8.95 -8.39
C TYR A 201 -1.49 -9.94 -8.18
N ASP A 202 -0.51 -9.94 -9.11
CA ASP A 202 0.73 -10.69 -8.94
C ASP A 202 1.57 -10.07 -7.81
N GLY A 203 2.13 -10.91 -6.95
CA GLY A 203 2.97 -10.50 -5.82
C GLY A 203 4.42 -10.19 -6.17
N HIS A 204 4.82 -10.27 -7.43
CA HIS A 204 6.18 -9.96 -7.86
C HIS A 204 6.20 -8.97 -9.02
N LEU A 205 6.52 -7.74 -8.71
CA LEU A 205 6.75 -6.69 -9.69
C LEU A 205 8.18 -6.15 -9.53
N PRO A 206 9.10 -6.42 -10.50
CA PRO A 206 10.48 -5.99 -10.39
C PRO A 206 10.60 -4.47 -10.18
N GLY A 207 11.32 -4.08 -9.14
CA GLY A 207 11.56 -2.67 -8.80
C GLY A 207 10.43 -2.00 -8.02
N ASP A 208 9.38 -2.71 -7.59
CA ASP A 208 8.39 -2.19 -6.65
C ASP A 208 8.98 -2.00 -5.24
N ALA A 209 8.21 -1.43 -4.33
CA ALA A 209 8.66 -1.13 -2.97
C ALA A 209 9.10 -2.40 -2.21
N ILE A 210 8.40 -3.52 -2.37
CA ILE A 210 8.75 -4.81 -1.74
C ILE A 210 10.05 -5.37 -2.33
N ASP A 211 10.22 -5.33 -3.66
CA ASP A 211 11.47 -5.77 -4.30
C ASP A 211 12.67 -4.96 -3.81
N ILE A 212 12.52 -3.62 -3.77
CA ILE A 212 13.62 -2.72 -3.38
C ILE A 212 13.96 -2.85 -1.90
N HIS A 213 12.97 -2.78 -1.00
CA HIS A 213 13.21 -2.61 0.44
C HIS A 213 13.16 -3.91 1.24
N ALA A 214 12.55 -4.96 0.70
CA ALA A 214 12.48 -6.24 1.38
C ALA A 214 13.32 -7.33 0.71
N LEU A 215 12.98 -7.70 -0.52
CA LEU A 215 13.57 -8.87 -1.17
C LEU A 215 15.08 -8.72 -1.39
N LYS A 216 15.55 -7.57 -1.87
CA LYS A 216 16.96 -7.29 -2.06
C LYS A 216 17.80 -7.32 -0.78
N HIS A 217 17.14 -7.15 0.37
CA HIS A 217 17.79 -7.16 1.70
C HIS A 217 17.50 -8.43 2.51
N GLY A 218 16.72 -9.39 1.97
CA GLY A 218 16.32 -10.60 2.67
C GLY A 218 15.43 -10.34 3.90
N ARG A 219 14.78 -9.16 3.97
CA ARG A 219 13.89 -8.75 5.06
C ARG A 219 12.55 -9.47 4.94
N LEU A 220 11.98 -9.86 6.08
CA LEU A 220 10.62 -10.39 6.12
C LEU A 220 9.63 -9.35 5.59
N ASN A 221 8.66 -9.83 4.83
CA ASN A 221 7.70 -8.91 4.20
C ASN A 221 6.34 -9.55 3.94
N LEU A 222 5.36 -8.68 3.77
CA LEU A 222 4.05 -9.00 3.24
C LEU A 222 3.44 -7.73 2.63
N LEU A 223 2.60 -7.88 1.63
CA LEU A 223 1.75 -6.82 1.13
C LEU A 223 0.30 -7.22 1.34
N ILE A 224 -0.44 -6.41 2.07
CA ILE A 224 -1.86 -6.59 2.36
C ILE A 224 -2.66 -5.71 1.42
N GLU A 225 -3.56 -6.31 0.68
CA GLU A 225 -4.56 -5.65 -0.14
C GLU A 225 -5.94 -5.80 0.52
N LEU A 226 -6.57 -4.71 0.93
CA LEU A 226 -7.93 -4.74 1.47
C LEU A 226 -8.93 -4.29 0.41
N ARG A 227 -10.05 -4.98 0.29
CA ARG A 227 -11.12 -4.52 -0.60
C ARG A 227 -11.65 -3.17 -0.08
N SER A 228 -11.62 -2.14 -0.91
CA SER A 228 -11.77 -0.74 -0.48
C SER A 228 -13.13 -0.42 0.15
N ASP A 229 -14.20 -1.11 -0.27
CA ASP A 229 -15.54 -0.98 0.32
C ASP A 229 -15.65 -1.45 1.79
N LEU A 230 -14.62 -2.12 2.29
CA LEU A 230 -14.52 -2.57 3.68
C LEU A 230 -13.88 -1.53 4.59
N ILE A 231 -13.21 -0.54 4.04
CA ILE A 231 -12.38 0.44 4.76
C ILE A 231 -12.64 1.89 4.30
N GLU A 232 -13.83 2.19 3.81
CA GLU A 232 -14.18 3.53 3.33
C GLU A 232 -14.21 4.56 4.46
N THR A 233 -14.78 4.21 5.61
CA THR A 233 -14.90 5.12 6.75
C THR A 233 -13.76 4.98 7.73
N GLU A 234 -13.48 6.04 8.51
CA GLU A 234 -12.49 5.98 9.59
C GLU A 234 -12.82 4.85 10.59
N ALA A 235 -14.08 4.65 10.95
CA ALA A 235 -14.51 3.58 11.84
C ALA A 235 -14.17 2.19 11.27
N ASP A 236 -14.35 2.00 9.96
CA ASP A 236 -13.98 0.76 9.28
C ASP A 236 -12.47 0.54 9.28
N GLN A 237 -11.70 1.59 8.99
CA GLN A 237 -10.23 1.55 8.98
C GLN A 237 -9.69 1.12 10.35
N LEU A 238 -10.18 1.74 11.43
CA LEU A 238 -9.82 1.38 12.80
C LEU A 238 -10.21 -0.08 13.12
N ARG A 239 -11.41 -0.49 12.73
CA ARG A 239 -11.91 -1.85 12.94
C ARG A 239 -11.04 -2.89 12.21
N TRP A 240 -10.76 -2.70 10.93
CA TRP A 240 -9.94 -3.63 10.14
C TRP A 240 -8.49 -3.69 10.65
N ALA A 241 -7.91 -2.57 11.01
CA ALA A 241 -6.60 -2.55 11.66
C ALA A 241 -6.61 -3.34 12.99
N GLY A 242 -7.68 -3.18 13.79
CA GLY A 242 -7.89 -3.92 15.05
C GLY A 242 -8.03 -5.43 14.86
N LEU A 243 -8.60 -5.88 13.74
CA LEU A 243 -8.69 -7.30 13.39
C LEU A 243 -7.34 -7.88 12.94
N LEU A 244 -6.56 -7.11 12.16
CA LEU A 244 -5.31 -7.58 11.58
C LEU A 244 -4.12 -7.55 12.55
N ALA A 245 -4.04 -6.55 13.42
CA ALA A 245 -2.89 -6.36 14.31
C ALA A 245 -2.60 -7.56 15.24
N PRO A 246 -3.59 -8.19 15.92
CA PRO A 246 -3.34 -9.36 16.73
C PRO A 246 -2.89 -10.57 15.90
N ILE A 247 -3.40 -10.73 14.67
CA ILE A 247 -3.01 -11.84 13.78
C ILE A 247 -1.55 -11.65 13.34
N LEU A 248 -1.15 -10.44 12.94
CA LEU A 248 0.24 -10.11 12.60
C LEU A 248 1.20 -10.39 13.77
N THR A 249 0.80 -9.94 14.96
CA THR A 249 1.60 -10.12 16.18
C THR A 249 1.76 -11.60 16.53
N GLU A 250 0.68 -12.38 16.47
CA GLU A 250 0.71 -13.80 16.78
C GLU A 250 1.49 -14.59 15.73
N THR A 251 1.34 -14.26 14.44
CA THR A 251 2.13 -14.87 13.38
C THR A 251 3.63 -14.67 13.62
N LEU A 252 4.03 -13.46 13.98
CA LEU A 252 5.44 -13.16 14.26
C LEU A 252 5.99 -13.96 15.46
N LYS A 253 5.17 -14.16 16.51
CA LYS A 253 5.55 -14.95 17.69
C LYS A 253 5.66 -16.43 17.39
N THR A 254 4.67 -16.98 16.70
CA THR A 254 4.56 -18.43 16.47
C THR A 254 5.55 -18.94 15.44
N THR A 255 5.97 -18.11 14.50
CA THR A 255 6.98 -18.48 13.50
C THR A 255 8.41 -18.43 14.04
N GLY A 256 8.67 -17.70 15.12
CA GLY A 256 10.01 -17.54 15.69
C GLY A 256 10.98 -16.76 14.77
N LEU A 257 10.46 -16.05 13.77
CA LEU A 257 11.20 -15.27 12.77
C LEU A 257 11.73 -13.94 13.31
#